data_7fd8faa91d357bfa060fac1232df42ae
#
_entry.id   7fd8faa91d357bfa060fac1232df42ae
#
_cell.length_a   1.000
_cell.length_b   1.000
_cell.length_c   1.000
_cell.angle_alpha   90.00
_cell.angle_beta   90.00
_cell.angle_gamma   90.00
#
_symmetry.space_group_name_H-M   'P 1'
#
loop_
_entity.id
_entity.type
_entity.pdbx_description
1 polymer ?
#
loop_
_entity_poly.entity_id
_entity_poly.type
_entity_poly.pdbx_seq_one_letter_code
_entity_poly.pdbx_strand_id
1 'polypeptide(L)'
;MNIAFYVSGKATRLNKLLDKSSTETIQSIKFVFSDDRETIYLKDKLNLLNIPYFLCDYNEIPADKIQKNLILADNLLEILKEYNIDYCFSFGGQILKGELLKVYKNRIINFHPSVLPLFRGRLAIDRAVEDNVKLLGNTAHFIDAGVDTGPIIMQSVVPIKAFYNSGYDAVLDIQIEMFNIIFDLLKKGRVKIIKNKVHIDEADYSAYAIFPKVNMND
;
A
#
# COMPACT_ATOMS: atom_id res chain seq x y z
N MET A 1 -6.16 15.14 8.96
CA MET A 1 -5.92 13.68 9.02
C MET A 1 -4.42 13.46 9.05
N ASN A 2 -3.93 12.71 10.04
CA ASN A 2 -2.52 12.37 10.20
C ASN A 2 -2.26 11.02 9.56
N ILE A 3 -1.30 10.93 8.65
CA ILE A 3 -0.92 9.66 8.02
C ILE A 3 0.55 9.34 8.24
N ALA A 4 0.88 8.06 8.15
CA ALA A 4 2.25 7.56 8.13
C ALA A 4 2.44 6.58 6.96
N PHE A 5 3.68 6.38 6.56
CA PHE A 5 4.07 5.33 5.63
C PHE A 5 4.94 4.30 6.30
N TYR A 6 4.65 3.02 6.06
CA TYR A 6 5.54 1.90 6.30
C TYR A 6 6.10 1.41 4.97
N VAL A 7 7.41 1.33 4.83
CA VAL A 7 8.11 1.02 3.58
C VAL A 7 9.20 -0.03 3.76
N SER A 8 9.54 -0.74 2.66
CA SER A 8 10.64 -1.71 2.58
C SER A 8 11.45 -1.53 1.30
N GLY A 9 12.61 -2.16 1.25
CA GLY A 9 13.51 -2.16 0.10
C GLY A 9 13.88 -0.73 -0.29
N LYS A 10 13.96 -0.44 -1.59
CA LYS A 10 14.32 0.91 -2.07
C LYS A 10 13.21 1.96 -1.90
N ALA A 11 12.02 1.60 -1.43
CA ALA A 11 10.87 2.51 -1.26
C ALA A 11 10.61 3.43 -2.48
N THR A 12 10.86 2.95 -3.69
CA THR A 12 10.76 3.74 -4.94
C THR A 12 9.37 4.36 -5.11
N ARG A 13 8.30 3.64 -4.72
CA ARG A 13 6.92 4.14 -4.78
C ARG A 13 6.72 5.36 -3.89
N LEU A 14 7.21 5.30 -2.65
CA LEU A 14 7.14 6.46 -1.75
C LEU A 14 7.93 7.64 -2.32
N ASN A 15 9.14 7.41 -2.83
CA ASN A 15 9.96 8.47 -3.42
C ASN A 15 9.22 9.16 -4.57
N LYS A 16 8.65 8.40 -5.51
CA LYS A 16 7.84 8.94 -6.62
C LYS A 16 6.58 9.65 -6.11
N LEU A 17 5.93 9.14 -5.05
CA LEU A 17 4.76 9.75 -4.45
C LEU A 17 5.09 11.12 -3.86
N LEU A 18 6.18 11.22 -3.09
CA LEU A 18 6.62 12.49 -2.50
C LEU A 18 6.88 13.57 -3.56
N ASP A 19 7.43 13.19 -4.73
CA ASP A 19 7.69 14.12 -5.85
C ASP A 19 6.40 14.66 -6.49
N LYS A 20 5.32 13.89 -6.45
CA LYS A 20 4.05 14.20 -7.11
C LYS A 20 2.96 14.71 -6.15
N SER A 21 3.23 14.69 -4.85
CA SER A 21 2.23 15.04 -3.82
C SER A 21 2.05 16.55 -3.68
N SER A 22 0.82 16.95 -3.39
CA SER A 22 0.50 18.33 -3.00
C SER A 22 1.11 18.69 -1.65
N THR A 23 1.28 19.98 -1.38
CA THR A 23 1.71 20.47 -0.06
C THR A 23 0.82 19.95 1.07
N GLU A 24 -0.48 19.88 0.85
CA GLU A 24 -1.44 19.35 1.83
C GLU A 24 -1.18 17.87 2.14
N THR A 25 -0.95 17.05 1.12
CA THR A 25 -0.60 15.64 1.29
C THR A 25 0.69 15.50 2.10
N ILE A 26 1.74 16.24 1.73
CA ILE A 26 3.02 16.25 2.44
C ILE A 26 2.85 16.62 3.92
N GLN A 27 2.10 17.68 4.22
CA GLN A 27 1.83 18.12 5.61
C GLN A 27 1.04 17.09 6.43
N SER A 28 0.28 16.23 5.75
CA SER A 28 -0.46 15.14 6.40
C SER A 28 0.44 13.97 6.81
N ILE A 29 1.59 13.79 6.16
CA ILE A 29 2.56 12.73 6.46
C ILE A 29 3.34 13.11 7.72
N LYS A 30 3.15 12.37 8.81
CA LYS A 30 3.77 12.65 10.11
C LYS A 30 5.09 11.93 10.30
N PHE A 31 5.28 10.79 9.66
CA PHE A 31 6.54 10.09 9.60
C PHE A 31 6.57 9.02 8.50
N VAL A 32 7.77 8.54 8.21
CA VAL A 32 8.04 7.34 7.43
C VAL A 32 8.77 6.34 8.32
N PHE A 33 8.26 5.12 8.39
CA PHE A 33 8.87 3.99 9.08
C PHE A 33 9.38 2.98 8.06
N SER A 34 10.62 2.53 8.19
CA SER A 34 11.24 1.56 7.29
C SER A 34 11.76 0.34 8.05
N ASP A 35 11.68 -0.82 7.41
CA ASP A 35 12.28 -2.08 7.86
C ASP A 35 13.58 -2.44 7.10
N ASP A 36 14.06 -1.53 6.23
CA ASP A 36 15.19 -1.82 5.34
C ASP A 36 16.14 -0.62 5.22
N ARG A 37 17.45 -0.88 5.37
CA ARG A 37 18.49 0.13 5.23
C ARG A 37 18.60 0.75 3.84
N GLU A 38 18.14 0.07 2.82
CA GLU A 38 18.14 0.62 1.45
C GLU A 38 17.31 1.91 1.36
N THR A 39 16.40 2.16 2.30
CA THR A 39 15.61 3.40 2.36
C THR A 39 16.34 4.61 2.92
N ILE A 40 17.55 4.44 3.51
CA ILE A 40 18.30 5.55 4.15
C ILE A 40 18.53 6.72 3.20
N TYR A 41 18.67 6.47 1.90
CA TYR A 41 18.84 7.53 0.90
C TYR A 41 17.68 8.53 0.86
N LEU A 42 16.49 8.17 1.35
CA LEU A 42 15.35 9.07 1.44
C LEU A 42 15.46 10.08 2.59
N LYS A 43 16.37 9.85 3.55
CA LYS A 43 16.43 10.64 4.79
C LYS A 43 16.63 12.13 4.53
N ASP A 44 17.51 12.50 3.60
CA ASP A 44 17.76 13.92 3.29
C ASP A 44 16.52 14.57 2.67
N LYS A 45 15.85 13.87 1.76
CA LYS A 45 14.59 14.35 1.16
C LYS A 45 13.48 14.49 2.21
N LEU A 46 13.35 13.52 3.10
CA LEU A 46 12.35 13.56 4.18
C LEU A 46 12.64 14.70 5.17
N ASN A 47 13.91 14.93 5.51
CA ASN A 47 14.33 16.05 6.35
C ASN A 47 13.97 17.41 5.71
N LEU A 48 14.20 17.58 4.40
CA LEU A 48 13.81 18.80 3.67
C LEU A 48 12.29 19.02 3.68
N LEU A 49 11.51 17.95 3.75
CA LEU A 49 10.04 18.00 3.84
C LEU A 49 9.54 18.07 5.30
N ASN A 50 10.44 18.11 6.29
CA ASN A 50 10.13 18.04 7.72
C ASN A 50 9.34 16.78 8.12
N ILE A 51 9.63 15.65 7.47
CA ILE A 51 9.01 14.36 7.75
C ILE A 51 10.02 13.50 8.55
N PRO A 52 9.74 13.15 9.83
CA PRO A 52 10.54 12.22 10.61
C PRO A 52 10.71 10.86 9.93
N TYR A 53 11.89 10.29 10.04
CA TYR A 53 12.23 8.98 9.49
C TYR A 53 12.71 8.05 10.60
N PHE A 54 12.09 6.86 10.67
CA PHE A 54 12.42 5.80 11.61
C PHE A 54 12.83 4.53 10.88
N LEU A 55 13.95 3.94 11.30
CA LEU A 55 14.46 2.68 10.77
C LEU A 55 14.44 1.61 11.85
N CYS A 56 13.77 0.50 11.58
CA CYS A 56 13.87 -0.75 12.33
C CYS A 56 14.36 -1.84 11.35
N ASP A 57 15.67 -1.94 11.15
CA ASP A 57 16.24 -2.86 10.18
C ASP A 57 15.86 -4.31 10.52
N TYR A 58 14.99 -4.89 9.69
CA TYR A 58 14.47 -6.24 9.90
C TYR A 58 15.58 -7.30 9.93
N ASN A 59 16.67 -7.11 9.18
CA ASN A 59 17.76 -8.05 9.12
C ASN A 59 18.60 -8.06 10.41
N GLU A 60 18.62 -6.94 11.13
CA GLU A 60 19.37 -6.79 12.39
C GLU A 60 18.60 -7.20 13.65
N ILE A 61 17.30 -7.48 13.54
CA ILE A 61 16.52 -7.98 14.68
C ILE A 61 17.02 -9.38 15.04
N PRO A 62 17.57 -9.60 16.25
CA PRO A 62 18.17 -10.89 16.65
C PRO A 62 17.09 -11.89 17.11
N ALA A 63 16.26 -12.36 16.20
CA ALA A 63 15.15 -13.25 16.50
C ALA A 63 14.78 -14.14 15.29
N ASP A 64 13.93 -15.14 15.49
CA ASP A 64 13.35 -15.89 14.39
C ASP A 64 12.33 -15.02 13.59
N LYS A 65 11.89 -15.49 12.44
CA LYS A 65 11.00 -14.73 11.53
C LYS A 65 9.68 -14.32 12.18
N ILE A 66 9.11 -15.18 13.03
CA ILE A 66 7.82 -14.88 13.69
C ILE A 66 8.02 -13.75 14.69
N GLN A 67 9.06 -13.86 15.50
CA GLN A 67 9.41 -12.88 16.53
C GLN A 67 9.85 -11.54 15.91
N LYS A 68 10.64 -11.59 14.81
CA LYS A 68 11.00 -10.38 14.04
C LYS A 68 9.77 -9.59 13.59
N ASN A 69 8.75 -10.29 13.06
CA ASN A 69 7.52 -9.65 12.62
C ASN A 69 6.73 -9.02 13.79
N LEU A 70 6.77 -9.61 14.98
CA LEU A 70 6.14 -9.04 16.17
C LEU A 70 6.91 -7.80 16.63
N ILE A 71 8.24 -7.88 16.78
CA ILE A 71 9.09 -6.76 17.18
C ILE A 71 8.93 -5.58 16.22
N LEU A 72 8.95 -5.83 14.92
CA LEU A 72 8.73 -4.80 13.89
C LEU A 72 7.36 -4.13 14.06
N ALA A 73 6.32 -4.95 14.26
CA ALA A 73 4.96 -4.45 14.42
C ALA A 73 4.78 -3.65 15.72
N ASP A 74 5.41 -4.06 16.81
CA ASP A 74 5.36 -3.37 18.10
C ASP A 74 6.07 -2.01 18.02
N ASN A 75 7.27 -1.95 17.42
CA ASN A 75 7.97 -0.69 17.16
C ASN A 75 7.13 0.28 16.31
N LEU A 76 6.50 -0.22 15.23
CA LEU A 76 5.62 0.60 14.42
C LEU A 76 4.41 1.09 15.24
N LEU A 77 3.81 0.23 16.06
CA LEU A 77 2.65 0.57 16.89
C LEU A 77 2.95 1.72 17.88
N GLU A 78 4.12 1.68 18.51
CA GLU A 78 4.54 2.73 19.46
C GLU A 78 4.60 4.09 18.77
N ILE A 79 5.26 4.17 17.60
CA ILE A 79 5.40 5.43 16.87
C ILE A 79 4.04 5.88 16.30
N LEU A 80 3.21 4.97 15.80
CA LEU A 80 1.85 5.30 15.33
C LEU A 80 1.01 5.95 16.44
N LYS A 81 1.11 5.46 17.68
CA LYS A 81 0.44 6.03 18.85
C LYS A 81 1.00 7.40 19.24
N GLU A 82 2.33 7.52 19.28
CA GLU A 82 3.02 8.76 19.64
C GLU A 82 2.60 9.92 18.71
N TYR A 83 2.55 9.65 17.42
CA TYR A 83 2.19 10.66 16.40
C TYR A 83 0.68 10.79 16.15
N ASN A 84 -0.16 10.07 16.91
CA ASN A 84 -1.62 10.10 16.77
C ASN A 84 -2.07 9.88 15.31
N ILE A 85 -1.58 8.80 14.70
CA ILE A 85 -1.84 8.50 13.29
C ILE A 85 -3.26 8.00 13.09
N ASP A 86 -3.96 8.58 12.11
CA ASP A 86 -5.28 8.13 11.68
C ASP A 86 -5.19 6.89 10.79
N TYR A 87 -4.30 6.92 9.79
CA TYR A 87 -4.08 5.81 8.85
C TYR A 87 -2.59 5.63 8.53
N CYS A 88 -2.16 4.37 8.45
CA CYS A 88 -0.84 3.99 7.98
C CYS A 88 -0.95 3.35 6.58
N PHE A 89 -0.23 3.89 5.60
CA PHE A 89 -0.13 3.31 4.26
C PHE A 89 1.12 2.43 4.18
N SER A 90 0.92 1.17 3.81
CA SER A 90 1.99 0.18 3.73
C SER A 90 2.42 -0.06 2.28
N PHE A 91 3.69 0.24 2.00
CA PHE A 91 4.45 -0.27 0.86
C PHE A 91 5.54 -1.24 1.38
N GLY A 92 5.33 -1.78 2.59
CA GLY A 92 6.25 -2.68 3.25
C GLY A 92 6.19 -4.12 2.71
N GLY A 93 7.27 -4.87 2.96
CA GLY A 93 7.44 -6.25 2.50
C GLY A 93 7.28 -7.32 3.58
N GLN A 94 7.21 -6.93 4.85
CA GLN A 94 7.08 -7.88 5.97
C GLN A 94 5.63 -7.99 6.45
N ILE A 95 5.32 -9.15 7.03
CA ILE A 95 3.98 -9.42 7.56
C ILE A 95 3.84 -8.74 8.92
N LEU A 96 2.94 -7.77 9.03
CA LEU A 96 2.58 -7.14 10.29
C LEU A 96 1.69 -8.08 11.11
N LYS A 97 1.88 -8.12 12.44
CA LYS A 97 1.20 -9.05 13.36
C LYS A 97 0.93 -8.41 14.72
N GLY A 98 0.32 -9.19 15.59
CA GLY A 98 0.23 -8.88 17.02
C GLY A 98 -0.78 -7.79 17.37
N GLU A 99 -0.45 -7.00 18.40
CA GLU A 99 -1.31 -5.97 18.96
C GLU A 99 -1.57 -4.82 17.98
N LEU A 100 -0.60 -4.54 17.10
CA LEU A 100 -0.75 -3.55 16.04
C LEU A 100 -2.06 -3.72 15.25
N LEU A 101 -2.36 -4.95 14.82
CA LEU A 101 -3.54 -5.23 13.99
C LEU A 101 -4.86 -5.13 14.76
N LYS A 102 -4.83 -5.21 16.10
CA LYS A 102 -6.01 -5.00 16.93
C LYS A 102 -6.26 -3.51 17.14
N VAL A 103 -5.23 -2.77 17.55
CA VAL A 103 -5.31 -1.34 17.86
C VAL A 103 -5.56 -0.50 16.60
N TYR A 104 -4.90 -0.85 15.49
CA TYR A 104 -5.05 -0.20 14.18
C TYR A 104 -5.92 -1.01 13.22
N LYS A 105 -6.89 -1.77 13.74
CA LYS A 105 -7.86 -2.49 12.91
C LYS A 105 -8.52 -1.54 11.91
N ASN A 106 -8.49 -1.92 10.63
CA ASN A 106 -9.02 -1.10 9.52
C ASN A 106 -8.40 0.30 9.43
N ARG A 107 -7.14 0.44 9.82
CA ARG A 107 -6.40 1.71 9.75
C ARG A 107 -5.01 1.55 9.11
N ILE A 108 -4.64 0.33 8.72
CA ILE A 108 -3.42 0.06 7.94
C ILE A 108 -3.86 -0.40 6.56
N ILE A 109 -3.42 0.30 5.53
CA ILE A 109 -3.81 0.07 4.12
C ILE A 109 -2.59 -0.43 3.35
N ASN A 110 -2.70 -1.61 2.76
CA ASN A 110 -1.69 -2.20 1.88
C ASN A 110 -2.09 -2.09 0.42
N PHE A 111 -1.09 -2.00 -0.46
CA PHE A 111 -1.26 -2.04 -1.90
C PHE A 111 -0.61 -3.31 -2.45
N HIS A 112 -1.44 -4.31 -2.73
CA HIS A 112 -1.00 -5.58 -3.27
C HIS A 112 -1.05 -5.57 -4.81
N PRO A 113 0.01 -6.00 -5.54
CA PRO A 113 0.07 -5.88 -6.99
C PRO A 113 -0.63 -7.04 -7.69
N SER A 114 -1.88 -7.28 -7.34
CA SER A 114 -2.79 -8.19 -8.06
C SER A 114 -4.25 -7.78 -7.85
N VAL A 115 -5.15 -8.37 -8.64
CA VAL A 115 -6.60 -8.29 -8.42
C VAL A 115 -6.98 -9.37 -7.42
N LEU A 116 -6.95 -9.05 -6.11
CA LEU A 116 -7.31 -9.99 -5.05
C LEU A 116 -8.75 -10.53 -5.24
N PRO A 117 -8.99 -11.82 -4.96
CA PRO A 117 -8.15 -12.76 -4.21
C PRO A 117 -7.10 -13.51 -5.04
N LEU A 118 -6.88 -13.16 -6.30
CA LEU A 118 -5.89 -13.81 -7.15
C LEU A 118 -4.46 -13.42 -6.70
N PHE A 119 -3.52 -14.35 -6.83
CA PHE A 119 -2.07 -14.13 -6.62
C PHE A 119 -1.71 -13.50 -5.27
N ARG A 120 -2.34 -13.92 -4.15
CA ARG A 120 -1.97 -13.48 -2.80
C ARG A 120 -0.51 -13.78 -2.49
N GLY A 121 0.11 -12.97 -1.64
CA GLY A 121 1.48 -13.17 -1.18
C GLY A 121 2.54 -12.66 -2.16
N ARG A 122 3.75 -13.13 -1.98
CA ARG A 122 4.92 -12.65 -2.72
C ARG A 122 4.88 -13.02 -4.20
N LEU A 123 5.64 -12.28 -5.04
CA LEU A 123 5.81 -12.50 -6.48
C LEU A 123 4.47 -12.53 -7.25
N ALA A 124 3.50 -11.71 -6.84
CA ALA A 124 2.17 -11.73 -7.44
C ALA A 124 2.18 -11.40 -8.94
N ILE A 125 2.99 -10.42 -9.37
CA ILE A 125 3.13 -10.04 -10.78
C ILE A 125 3.76 -11.19 -11.57
N ASP A 126 4.88 -11.76 -11.06
CA ASP A 126 5.61 -12.84 -11.76
C ASP A 126 4.70 -14.05 -11.98
N ARG A 127 3.98 -14.49 -10.95
CA ARG A 127 3.02 -15.60 -11.05
C ARG A 127 1.89 -15.30 -12.03
N ALA A 128 1.39 -14.06 -12.05
CA ALA A 128 0.36 -13.66 -13.00
C ALA A 128 0.88 -13.67 -14.45
N VAL A 129 2.15 -13.29 -14.66
CA VAL A 129 2.82 -13.37 -15.96
C VAL A 129 3.01 -14.82 -16.38
N GLU A 130 3.48 -15.69 -15.48
CA GLU A 130 3.63 -17.14 -15.72
C GLU A 130 2.31 -17.80 -16.08
N ASP A 131 1.21 -17.41 -15.43
CA ASP A 131 -0.16 -17.91 -15.73
C ASP A 131 -0.78 -17.30 -16.99
N ASN A 132 -0.03 -16.50 -17.76
CA ASN A 132 -0.47 -15.88 -19.02
C ASN A 132 -1.78 -15.09 -18.90
N VAL A 133 -2.04 -14.41 -17.79
CA VAL A 133 -3.20 -13.54 -17.64
C VAL A 133 -3.17 -12.41 -18.67
N LYS A 134 -4.32 -11.89 -19.05
CA LYS A 134 -4.40 -10.74 -19.97
C LYS A 134 -4.40 -9.40 -19.23
N LEU A 135 -4.80 -9.42 -17.97
CA LEU A 135 -4.87 -8.26 -17.10
C LEU A 135 -4.08 -8.51 -15.82
N LEU A 136 -3.15 -7.62 -15.52
CA LEU A 136 -2.56 -7.45 -14.20
C LEU A 136 -3.41 -6.45 -13.40
N GLY A 137 -3.08 -6.21 -12.15
CA GLY A 137 -3.78 -5.19 -11.39
C GLY A 137 -3.19 -4.92 -10.02
N ASN A 138 -3.87 -4.06 -9.30
CA ASN A 138 -3.56 -3.74 -7.92
C ASN A 138 -4.82 -3.79 -7.06
N THR A 139 -4.65 -4.11 -5.80
CA THR A 139 -5.68 -4.03 -4.78
C THR A 139 -5.18 -3.21 -3.61
N ALA A 140 -5.88 -2.14 -3.27
CA ALA A 140 -5.76 -1.50 -1.98
C ALA A 140 -6.74 -2.16 -1.01
N HIS A 141 -6.24 -2.61 0.15
CA HIS A 141 -7.06 -3.29 1.14
C HIS A 141 -6.55 -2.97 2.55
N PHE A 142 -7.42 -3.07 3.53
CA PHE A 142 -6.99 -3.02 4.92
C PHE A 142 -6.22 -4.29 5.29
N ILE A 143 -5.17 -4.15 6.10
CA ILE A 143 -4.42 -5.31 6.62
C ILE A 143 -5.23 -5.95 7.74
N ASP A 144 -5.33 -7.29 7.69
CA ASP A 144 -5.85 -8.14 8.75
C ASP A 144 -4.83 -9.21 9.17
N ALA A 145 -5.25 -10.20 9.95
CA ALA A 145 -4.35 -11.25 10.45
C ALA A 145 -3.93 -12.27 9.37
N GLY A 146 -4.59 -12.29 8.22
CA GLY A 146 -4.25 -13.17 7.10
C GLY A 146 -3.26 -12.51 6.14
N VAL A 147 -2.89 -13.25 5.09
CA VAL A 147 -2.06 -12.72 4.01
C VAL A 147 -2.96 -12.25 2.88
N ASP A 148 -3.01 -10.93 2.68
CA ASP A 148 -3.81 -10.26 1.64
C ASP A 148 -5.29 -10.70 1.67
N THR A 149 -5.88 -10.78 2.88
CA THR A 149 -7.27 -11.25 3.10
C THR A 149 -8.20 -10.17 3.63
N GLY A 150 -7.67 -9.03 4.00
CA GLY A 150 -8.45 -7.95 4.60
C GLY A 150 -9.42 -7.25 3.64
N PRO A 151 -10.32 -6.42 4.16
CA PRO A 151 -11.36 -5.76 3.37
C PRO A 151 -10.79 -4.93 2.21
N ILE A 152 -11.23 -5.23 1.00
CA ILE A 152 -10.79 -4.54 -0.23
C ILE A 152 -11.44 -3.15 -0.28
N ILE A 153 -10.61 -2.12 -0.50
CA ILE A 153 -11.05 -0.73 -0.65
C ILE A 153 -11.29 -0.42 -2.14
N MET A 154 -10.29 -0.71 -2.97
CA MET A 154 -10.29 -0.35 -4.39
C MET A 154 -9.39 -1.29 -5.18
N GLN A 155 -9.72 -1.50 -6.43
CA GLN A 155 -8.91 -2.30 -7.35
C GLN A 155 -8.68 -1.54 -8.66
N SER A 156 -7.50 -1.74 -9.26
CA SER A 156 -7.19 -1.29 -10.61
C SER A 156 -6.80 -2.48 -11.49
N VAL A 157 -6.97 -2.33 -12.79
CA VAL A 157 -6.54 -3.31 -13.78
C VAL A 157 -5.64 -2.66 -14.83
N VAL A 158 -4.65 -3.42 -15.29
CA VAL A 158 -3.64 -2.98 -16.27
C VAL A 158 -3.47 -4.08 -17.32
N PRO A 159 -3.48 -3.76 -18.61
CA PRO A 159 -3.14 -4.74 -19.65
C PRO A 159 -1.72 -5.30 -19.43
N ILE A 160 -1.53 -6.62 -19.52
CA ILE A 160 -0.21 -7.25 -19.40
C ILE A 160 0.82 -6.66 -20.39
N LYS A 161 0.35 -6.15 -21.53
CA LYS A 161 1.19 -5.47 -22.52
C LYS A 161 1.93 -4.27 -21.93
N ALA A 162 1.32 -3.56 -20.97
CA ALA A 162 1.99 -2.44 -20.29
C ALA A 162 3.20 -2.94 -19.48
N PHE A 163 3.08 -4.08 -18.81
CA PHE A 163 4.20 -4.72 -18.11
C PHE A 163 5.32 -5.12 -19.09
N TYR A 164 5.01 -5.71 -20.23
CA TYR A 164 6.04 -6.08 -21.23
C TYR A 164 6.76 -4.85 -21.82
N ASN A 165 6.09 -3.69 -21.85
CA ASN A 165 6.69 -2.46 -22.35
C ASN A 165 7.54 -1.71 -21.29
N SER A 166 7.12 -1.71 -20.03
CA SER A 166 7.67 -0.82 -18.99
C SER A 166 7.99 -1.55 -17.66
N GLY A 167 7.87 -2.88 -17.62
CA GLY A 167 8.17 -3.68 -16.43
C GLY A 167 7.24 -3.41 -15.24
N TYR A 168 7.76 -3.64 -14.05
CA TYR A 168 7.00 -3.50 -12.80
C TYR A 168 6.43 -2.11 -12.59
N ASP A 169 7.10 -1.06 -13.05
CA ASP A 169 6.67 0.33 -12.89
C ASP A 169 5.29 0.57 -13.53
N ALA A 170 4.98 -0.08 -14.67
CA ALA A 170 3.66 0.02 -15.30
C ALA A 170 2.50 -0.45 -14.40
N VAL A 171 2.77 -1.33 -13.46
CA VAL A 171 1.79 -1.84 -12.50
C VAL A 171 1.83 -1.04 -11.20
N LEU A 172 3.03 -0.82 -10.67
CA LEU A 172 3.23 -0.24 -9.35
C LEU A 172 2.96 1.28 -9.28
N ASP A 173 3.19 2.01 -10.37
CA ASP A 173 2.96 3.47 -10.39
C ASP A 173 1.47 3.82 -10.24
N ILE A 174 0.56 2.94 -10.66
CA ILE A 174 -0.90 3.12 -10.45
C ILE A 174 -1.26 3.11 -8.97
N GLN A 175 -0.48 2.45 -8.12
CA GLN A 175 -0.70 2.48 -6.68
C GLN A 175 -0.57 3.89 -6.09
N ILE A 176 0.21 4.78 -6.73
CA ILE A 176 0.33 6.19 -6.34
C ILE A 176 -0.99 6.92 -6.63
N GLU A 177 -1.60 6.67 -7.78
CA GLU A 177 -2.91 7.25 -8.11
C GLU A 177 -3.99 6.72 -7.17
N MET A 178 -3.98 5.40 -6.90
CA MET A 178 -4.90 4.78 -5.93
C MET A 178 -4.73 5.39 -4.53
N PHE A 179 -3.48 5.65 -4.09
CA PHE A 179 -3.22 6.33 -2.83
C PHE A 179 -3.89 7.70 -2.80
N ASN A 180 -3.71 8.53 -3.83
CA ASN A 180 -4.31 9.88 -3.88
C ASN A 180 -5.84 9.83 -3.77
N ILE A 181 -6.48 8.91 -4.51
CA ILE A 181 -7.94 8.72 -4.45
C ILE A 181 -8.37 8.29 -3.04
N ILE A 182 -7.70 7.28 -2.46
CA ILE A 182 -8.05 6.75 -1.14
C ILE A 182 -7.82 7.79 -0.05
N PHE A 183 -6.71 8.53 -0.12
CA PHE A 183 -6.41 9.62 0.82
C PHE A 183 -7.53 10.67 0.84
N ASP A 184 -8.00 11.10 -0.33
CA ASP A 184 -9.10 12.07 -0.45
C ASP A 184 -10.42 11.48 0.08
N LEU A 185 -10.74 10.23 -0.26
CA LEU A 185 -11.94 9.53 0.24
C LEU A 185 -11.94 9.39 1.77
N LEU A 186 -10.80 9.03 2.36
CA LEU A 186 -10.65 8.93 3.82
C LEU A 186 -10.80 10.29 4.50
N LYS A 187 -10.16 11.30 3.95
CA LYS A 187 -10.25 12.68 4.44
C LYS A 187 -11.69 13.21 4.43
N LYS A 188 -12.47 12.85 3.40
CA LYS A 188 -13.89 13.19 3.28
C LYS A 188 -14.82 12.28 4.08
N GLY A 189 -14.30 11.26 4.78
CA GLY A 189 -15.09 10.30 5.55
C GLY A 189 -16.00 9.41 4.70
N ARG A 190 -15.70 9.24 3.41
CA ARG A 190 -16.50 8.46 2.46
C ARG A 190 -16.27 6.96 2.53
N VAL A 191 -15.21 6.49 3.18
CA VAL A 191 -14.91 5.06 3.34
C VAL A 191 -15.61 4.51 4.57
N LYS A 192 -16.56 3.61 4.39
CA LYS A 192 -17.32 2.94 5.46
C LYS A 192 -16.98 1.45 5.50
N ILE A 193 -17.04 0.85 6.68
CA ILE A 193 -16.86 -0.59 6.83
C ILE A 193 -18.15 -1.17 7.41
N ILE A 194 -18.84 -1.98 6.59
CA ILE A 194 -20.12 -2.60 6.93
C ILE A 194 -19.97 -4.11 6.80
N LYS A 195 -20.19 -4.85 7.90
CA LYS A 195 -20.06 -6.33 7.91
C LYS A 195 -18.74 -6.82 7.30
N ASN A 196 -17.62 -6.17 7.69
CA ASN A 196 -16.26 -6.47 7.20
C ASN A 196 -16.06 -6.29 5.68
N LYS A 197 -16.90 -5.47 5.04
CA LYS A 197 -16.74 -5.04 3.64
C LYS A 197 -16.62 -3.54 3.59
N VAL A 198 -15.80 -3.03 2.69
CA VAL A 198 -15.70 -1.60 2.43
C VAL A 198 -16.86 -1.17 1.53
N HIS A 199 -17.47 -0.08 1.88
CA HIS A 199 -18.40 0.68 1.08
C HIS A 199 -17.90 2.11 0.94
N ILE A 200 -17.83 2.63 -0.27
CA ILE A 200 -17.44 4.01 -0.55
C ILE A 200 -18.71 4.77 -0.92
N ASP A 201 -19.05 5.75 -0.10
CA ASP A 201 -20.24 6.58 -0.32
C ASP A 201 -20.14 7.27 -1.70
N GLU A 202 -21.24 7.30 -2.44
CA GLU A 202 -21.36 7.90 -3.78
C GLU A 202 -20.44 7.27 -4.84
N ALA A 203 -19.95 6.05 -4.64
CA ALA A 203 -19.22 5.33 -5.67
C ALA A 203 -20.17 4.57 -6.61
N ASP A 204 -19.85 4.55 -7.88
CA ASP A 204 -20.58 3.73 -8.88
C ASP A 204 -19.99 2.31 -8.89
N TYR A 205 -20.77 1.34 -8.45
CA TYR A 205 -20.44 -0.09 -8.47
C TYR A 205 -21.02 -0.83 -9.68
N SER A 206 -21.72 -0.15 -10.58
CA SER A 206 -22.32 -0.75 -11.77
C SER A 206 -21.45 -0.64 -13.04
N ALA A 207 -20.41 0.21 -13.00
CA ALA A 207 -19.51 0.40 -14.13
C ALA A 207 -18.71 -0.88 -14.43
N TYR A 208 -18.58 -1.22 -15.72
CA TYR A 208 -17.80 -2.36 -16.19
C TYR A 208 -16.90 -1.97 -17.37
N ALA A 209 -15.91 -2.81 -17.65
CA ALA A 209 -15.05 -2.72 -18.83
C ALA A 209 -14.88 -4.09 -19.50
N ILE A 210 -14.80 -4.09 -20.83
CA ILE A 210 -14.48 -5.29 -21.62
C ILE A 210 -13.06 -5.15 -22.15
N PHE A 211 -12.26 -6.19 -21.96
CA PHE A 211 -10.88 -6.24 -22.45
C PHE A 211 -10.63 -7.56 -23.22
N PRO A 212 -9.91 -7.54 -24.35
CA PRO A 212 -9.44 -6.35 -25.06
C PRO A 212 -10.59 -5.55 -25.70
N LYS A 213 -10.37 -4.22 -25.86
CA LYS A 213 -11.28 -3.40 -26.64
C LYS A 213 -11.14 -3.77 -28.10
N VAL A 214 -12.23 -4.20 -28.72
CA VAL A 214 -12.30 -4.57 -30.14
C VAL A 214 -13.09 -3.49 -30.88
N ASN A 215 -12.51 -2.97 -31.95
CA ASN A 215 -13.25 -2.08 -32.86
C ASN A 215 -14.15 -2.95 -33.77
N MET A 216 -15.44 -2.76 -33.64
CA MET A 216 -16.44 -3.51 -34.43
C MET A 216 -16.78 -2.81 -35.76
N ASN A 217 -16.12 -1.69 -36.07
CA ASN A 217 -16.30 -0.93 -37.29
C ASN A 217 -15.17 -1.26 -38.27
N ASP A 218 -15.32 -2.39 -39.02
CA ASP A 218 -14.66 -2.70 -40.29
C ASP A 218 -15.66 -3.38 -41.19
#